data_af7600da9ec9706b623a9ccf516e0d39
#
_entry.id   af7600da9ec9706b623a9ccf516e0d39
#
_cell.length_a   1.000
_cell.length_b   1.000
_cell.length_c   1.000
_cell.angle_alpha   90.00
_cell.angle_beta   90.00
_cell.angle_gamma   90.00
#
_symmetry.space_group_name_H-M   'P 1'
#
loop_
_entity.id
_entity.type
_entity.pdbx_description
1 polymer ?
#
loop_
_entity_poly.entity_id
_entity_poly.type
_entity_poly.pdbx_seq_one_letter_code
_entity_poly.pdbx_strand_id
1 'polypeptide(L)'
;MLAVMSGERSPAFPEVPTAKEQGWPELEVETWYGLFAPAGTPMEVVNRLNRDINSLLTDPHIKDLLSKQGMVAAGGTRERFGELVKQELARWTRVVDAAGIKAD
;
A
#
# COMPACT_ATOMS: atom_id res chain seq x y z
N MET A 1 -16.74 1.20 15.69
CA MET A 1 -16.03 1.61 14.46
C MET A 1 -17.05 1.86 13.37
N LEU A 2 -17.01 3.05 12.75
CA LEU A 2 -18.02 3.47 11.76
C LEU A 2 -17.66 3.06 10.33
N ALA A 3 -16.38 3.11 9.99
CA ALA A 3 -15.90 2.78 8.65
C ALA A 3 -14.40 2.53 8.66
N VAL A 4 -13.92 1.80 7.67
CA VAL A 4 -12.49 1.68 7.37
C VAL A 4 -12.19 2.51 6.13
N MET A 5 -10.99 3.06 6.04
CA MET A 5 -10.61 3.97 4.96
C MET A 5 -9.85 3.28 3.82
N SER A 6 -9.76 1.96 3.86
CA SER A 6 -9.14 1.17 2.79
C SER A 6 -10.09 1.00 1.61
N GLY A 7 -9.54 0.59 0.45
CA GLY A 7 -10.34 0.35 -0.75
C GLY A 7 -11.33 -0.80 -0.61
N GLU A 8 -11.01 -1.77 0.25
CA GLU A 8 -11.84 -2.93 0.54
C GLU A 8 -12.01 -3.08 2.04
N ARG A 9 -13.03 -3.83 2.45
CA ARG A 9 -13.26 -4.10 3.86
C ARG A 9 -12.09 -4.87 4.45
N SER A 10 -11.78 -4.57 5.73
CA SER A 10 -10.72 -5.28 6.44
C SER A 10 -11.14 -6.72 6.75
N PRO A 11 -10.29 -7.71 6.46
CA PRO A 11 -10.57 -9.09 6.86
C PRO A 11 -10.73 -9.27 8.38
N ALA A 12 -10.13 -8.39 9.17
CA ALA A 12 -10.25 -8.42 10.62
C ALA A 12 -11.60 -7.89 11.11
N PHE A 13 -12.25 -7.05 10.32
CA PHE A 13 -13.54 -6.44 10.65
C PHE A 13 -14.48 -6.46 9.44
N PRO A 14 -14.89 -7.66 8.98
CA PRO A 14 -15.63 -7.78 7.73
C PRO A 14 -17.02 -7.13 7.76
N GLU A 15 -17.57 -6.88 8.93
CA GLU A 15 -18.86 -6.22 9.11
C GLU A 15 -18.77 -4.69 9.03
N VAL A 16 -17.56 -4.13 9.06
CA VAL A 16 -17.37 -2.67 9.01
C VAL A 16 -17.26 -2.23 7.55
N PRO A 17 -18.15 -1.34 7.06
CA PRO A 17 -18.08 -0.87 5.68
C PRO A 17 -16.89 0.06 5.44
N THR A 18 -16.53 0.24 4.18
CA THR A 18 -15.51 1.23 3.81
C THR A 18 -16.13 2.62 3.74
N ALA A 19 -15.31 3.65 3.87
CA ALA A 19 -15.76 5.03 3.67
C ALA A 19 -16.30 5.24 2.26
N LYS A 20 -15.70 4.58 1.27
CA LYS A 20 -16.16 4.60 -0.12
C LYS A 20 -17.58 4.04 -0.26
N GLU A 21 -17.90 2.92 0.41
CA GLU A 21 -19.25 2.33 0.41
C GLU A 21 -20.28 3.28 1.00
N GLN A 22 -19.86 4.16 1.89
CA GLN A 22 -20.74 5.14 2.54
C GLN A 22 -20.79 6.48 1.81
N GLY A 23 -20.26 6.56 0.59
CA GLY A 23 -20.36 7.74 -0.24
C GLY A 23 -19.19 8.72 -0.11
N TRP A 24 -18.08 8.30 0.49
CA TRP A 24 -16.90 9.13 0.69
C TRP A 24 -15.65 8.52 0.05
N PRO A 25 -15.62 8.34 -1.30
CA PRO A 25 -14.47 7.72 -1.97
C PRO A 25 -13.17 8.51 -1.81
N GLU A 26 -13.25 9.81 -1.59
CA GLU A 26 -12.08 10.67 -1.37
C GLU A 26 -11.39 10.39 -0.04
N LEU A 27 -12.02 9.66 0.87
CA LEU A 27 -11.42 9.25 2.14
C LEU A 27 -10.68 7.93 2.07
N GLU A 28 -10.55 7.34 0.88
CA GLU A 28 -9.77 6.12 0.70
C GLU A 28 -8.29 6.40 0.94
N VAL A 29 -7.77 5.92 2.06
CA VAL A 29 -6.37 6.10 2.47
C VAL A 29 -5.85 4.80 3.02
N GLU A 30 -4.68 4.37 2.53
CA GLU A 30 -4.01 3.17 3.04
C GLU A 30 -2.56 3.50 3.36
N THR A 31 -2.07 2.94 4.46
CA THR A 31 -0.64 2.94 4.76
C THR A 31 -0.02 1.74 4.07
N TRP A 32 1.06 1.97 3.33
CA TRP A 32 1.76 0.91 2.64
C TRP A 32 3.25 0.93 2.92
N TYR A 33 3.87 -0.23 2.79
CA TYR A 33 5.31 -0.40 2.96
C TYR A 33 5.86 -1.06 1.70
N GLY A 34 7.03 -0.63 1.27
CA GLY A 34 7.65 -1.18 0.07
C GLY A 34 9.15 -1.28 0.21
N LEU A 35 9.75 -2.08 -0.64
CA LEU A 35 11.19 -2.21 -0.75
C LEU A 35 11.66 -1.49 -2.00
N PHE A 36 12.72 -0.72 -1.86
CA PHE A 36 13.31 0.06 -2.94
C PHE A 36 14.77 -0.35 -3.14
N ALA A 37 15.21 -0.36 -4.39
CA ALA A 37 16.60 -0.56 -4.72
C ALA A 37 17.25 0.79 -5.05
N PRO A 38 18.54 0.97 -4.76
CA PRO A 38 19.25 2.18 -5.17
C PRO A 38 19.24 2.37 -6.68
N ALA A 39 19.28 3.62 -7.12
CA ALA A 39 19.40 3.93 -8.55
C ALA A 39 20.67 3.27 -9.11
N GLY A 40 20.55 2.71 -10.30
CA GLY A 40 21.67 2.02 -10.94
C GLY A 40 21.80 0.55 -10.58
N THR A 41 20.92 0.01 -9.72
CA THR A 41 20.92 -1.43 -9.44
C THR A 41 20.62 -2.21 -10.72
N PRO A 42 21.42 -3.25 -11.03
CA PRO A 42 21.19 -4.06 -12.25
C PRO A 42 19.77 -4.60 -12.32
N MET A 43 19.15 -4.55 -13.49
CA MET A 43 17.77 -4.96 -13.68
C MET A 43 17.53 -6.42 -13.32
N GLU A 44 18.51 -7.29 -13.55
CA GLU A 44 18.43 -8.70 -13.15
C GLU A 44 18.24 -8.87 -11.66
N VAL A 45 18.93 -8.06 -10.85
CA VAL A 45 18.83 -8.08 -9.39
C VAL A 45 17.44 -7.60 -8.96
N VAL A 46 16.97 -6.50 -9.55
CA VAL A 46 15.65 -5.95 -9.25
C VAL A 46 14.56 -6.97 -9.59
N ASN A 47 14.62 -7.58 -10.76
CA ASN A 47 13.63 -8.56 -11.18
C ASN A 47 13.62 -9.81 -10.30
N ARG A 48 14.81 -10.27 -9.90
CA ARG A 48 14.95 -11.42 -9.01
C ARG A 48 14.36 -11.13 -7.64
N LEU A 49 14.68 -9.98 -7.07
CA LEU A 49 14.13 -9.57 -5.78
C LEU A 49 12.61 -9.44 -5.84
N ASN A 50 12.08 -8.84 -6.90
CA ASN A 50 10.64 -8.71 -7.09
C ASN A 50 9.96 -10.08 -7.11
N ARG A 51 10.51 -11.02 -7.87
CA ARG A 51 9.99 -12.38 -7.97
C ARG A 51 10.04 -13.11 -6.62
N ASP A 52 11.17 -13.04 -5.93
CA ASP A 52 11.38 -13.73 -4.67
C ASP A 52 10.46 -13.17 -3.57
N ILE A 53 10.33 -11.85 -3.50
CA ILE A 53 9.45 -11.19 -2.54
C ILE A 53 7.99 -11.51 -2.82
N ASN A 54 7.57 -11.47 -4.08
CA ASN A 54 6.21 -11.84 -4.45
C ASN A 54 5.90 -13.30 -4.09
N SER A 55 6.88 -14.19 -4.27
CA SER A 55 6.75 -15.58 -3.86
C SER A 55 6.56 -15.71 -2.34
N LEU A 56 7.35 -14.97 -1.56
CA LEU A 56 7.22 -14.96 -0.10
C LEU A 56 5.84 -14.43 0.34
N LEU A 57 5.31 -13.44 -0.36
CA LEU A 57 4.01 -12.85 -0.03
C LEU A 57 2.83 -13.79 -0.32
N THR A 58 3.05 -14.89 -1.05
CA THR A 58 2.04 -15.94 -1.23
C THR A 58 2.10 -17.03 -0.16
N ASP A 59 3.15 -17.05 0.65
CA ASP A 59 3.32 -18.04 1.73
C ASP A 59 2.30 -17.79 2.83
N PRO A 60 1.48 -18.81 3.21
CA PRO A 60 0.46 -18.64 4.25
C PRO A 60 1.03 -18.20 5.60
N HIS A 61 2.24 -18.65 5.95
CA HIS A 61 2.89 -18.27 7.20
C HIS A 61 3.25 -16.78 7.22
N ILE A 62 3.78 -16.27 6.11
CA ILE A 62 4.10 -14.84 5.97
C ILE A 62 2.83 -14.01 5.99
N LYS A 63 1.78 -14.44 5.29
CA LYS A 63 0.48 -13.75 5.32
C LYS A 63 -0.10 -13.68 6.72
N ASP A 64 0.03 -14.76 7.48
CA ASP A 64 -0.45 -14.80 8.87
C ASP A 64 0.33 -13.82 9.75
N LEU A 65 1.64 -13.77 9.62
CA LEU A 65 2.48 -12.83 10.36
C LEU A 65 2.11 -11.37 10.05
N LEU A 66 1.90 -11.06 8.77
CA LEU A 66 1.47 -9.72 8.36
C LEU A 66 0.09 -9.37 8.90
N SER A 67 -0.83 -10.32 8.84
CA SER A 67 -2.19 -10.14 9.36
C SER A 67 -2.18 -9.80 10.85
N LYS A 68 -1.33 -10.46 11.62
CA LYS A 68 -1.17 -10.16 13.05
C LYS A 68 -0.68 -8.75 13.32
N GLN A 69 0.00 -8.14 12.35
CA GLN A 69 0.45 -6.75 12.42
C GLN A 69 -0.56 -5.77 11.80
N GLY A 70 -1.73 -6.25 11.40
CA GLY A 70 -2.74 -5.43 10.76
C GLY A 70 -2.43 -5.11 9.29
N MET A 71 -1.54 -5.86 8.68
CA MET A 71 -1.12 -5.65 7.30
C MET A 71 -1.68 -6.71 6.36
N VAL A 72 -1.83 -6.35 5.09
CA VAL A 72 -2.27 -7.27 4.03
C VAL A 72 -1.13 -7.38 3.00
N ALA A 73 -0.78 -8.61 2.65
CA ALA A 73 0.22 -8.84 1.61
C ALA A 73 -0.34 -8.41 0.26
N ALA A 74 0.36 -7.52 -0.43
CA ALA A 74 -0.09 -7.00 -1.72
C ALA A 74 0.71 -7.55 -2.89
N GLY A 75 2.02 -7.42 -2.87
CA GLY A 75 2.86 -7.87 -3.98
C GLY A 75 2.58 -7.10 -5.27
N GLY A 76 3.00 -7.69 -6.38
CA GLY A 76 2.77 -7.14 -7.71
C GLY A 76 4.06 -6.86 -8.47
N THR A 77 3.92 -6.25 -9.65
CA THR A 77 5.06 -5.90 -10.48
C THR A 77 5.72 -4.61 -9.99
N ARG A 78 6.99 -4.44 -10.33
CA ARG A 78 7.70 -3.19 -10.01
C ARG A 78 7.07 -1.98 -10.72
N GLU A 79 6.50 -2.19 -11.91
CA GLU A 79 5.82 -1.14 -12.66
C GLU A 79 4.56 -0.65 -11.94
N ARG A 80 3.78 -1.58 -11.40
CA ARG A 80 2.59 -1.22 -10.61
C ARG A 80 2.97 -0.47 -9.34
N PHE A 81 4.04 -0.89 -8.69
CA PHE A 81 4.52 -0.19 -7.51
C PHE A 81 5.03 1.21 -7.85
N GLY A 82 5.73 1.35 -8.98
CA GLY A 82 6.18 2.66 -9.47
C GLY A 82 5.00 3.60 -9.72
N GLU A 83 3.91 3.12 -10.30
CA GLU A 83 2.70 3.91 -10.49
C GLU A 83 2.05 4.30 -9.17
N LEU A 84 2.00 3.36 -8.22
CA LEU A 84 1.49 3.65 -6.87
C LEU A 84 2.28 4.78 -6.22
N VAL A 85 3.61 4.71 -6.28
CA VAL A 85 4.48 5.74 -5.71
C VAL A 85 4.20 7.10 -6.34
N LYS A 86 4.07 7.15 -7.68
CA LYS A 86 3.75 8.40 -8.39
C LYS A 86 2.40 8.98 -7.97
N GLN A 87 1.39 8.13 -7.91
CA GLN A 87 0.04 8.55 -7.53
C GLN A 87 0.00 9.07 -6.09
N GLU A 88 0.66 8.37 -5.18
CA GLU A 88 0.72 8.77 -3.78
C GLU A 88 1.50 10.07 -3.59
N LEU A 89 2.61 10.25 -4.29
CA LEU A 89 3.36 11.50 -4.26
C LEU A 89 2.50 12.67 -4.73
N ALA A 90 1.80 12.52 -5.85
CA ALA A 90 0.94 13.56 -6.38
C ALA A 90 -0.22 13.89 -5.42
N ARG A 91 -0.84 12.85 -4.86
CA ARG A 91 -1.94 12.98 -3.92
C ARG A 91 -1.53 13.73 -2.65
N TRP A 92 -0.44 13.26 -2.02
CA TRP A 92 0.00 13.84 -0.76
C TRP A 92 0.63 15.21 -0.93
N THR A 93 1.26 15.48 -2.07
CA THR A 93 1.74 16.82 -2.40
C THR A 93 0.57 17.81 -2.41
N ARG A 94 -0.54 17.44 -3.05
CA ARG A 94 -1.75 18.29 -3.06
C ARG A 94 -2.31 18.50 -1.67
N VAL A 95 -2.36 17.46 -0.86
CA VAL A 95 -2.88 17.54 0.52
C VAL A 95 -1.99 18.44 1.38
N VAL A 96 -0.68 18.27 1.30
CA VAL A 96 0.28 19.05 2.06
C VAL A 96 0.21 20.52 1.65
N ASP A 97 0.14 20.82 0.36
CA ASP A 97 0.04 22.19 -0.15
C ASP A 97 -1.27 22.83 0.28
N ALA A 98 -2.40 22.14 0.14
CA ALA A 98 -3.71 22.66 0.51
C ALA A 98 -3.83 22.91 2.01
N ALA A 99 -3.20 22.07 2.84
CA ALA A 99 -3.21 22.21 4.30
C ALA A 99 -2.14 23.17 4.83
N GLY A 100 -1.20 23.62 3.99
CA GLY A 100 -0.12 24.51 4.39
C GLY A 100 0.91 23.84 5.31
N ILE A 101 1.03 22.52 5.25
CA ILE A 101 1.99 21.77 6.07
C ILE A 101 3.39 21.93 5.48
N LYS A 102 4.35 22.18 6.36
CA LYS A 102 5.76 22.28 5.97
C LYS A 102 6.58 21.26 6.74
N ALA A 103 7.48 20.59 6.05
CA ALA A 103 8.47 19.71 6.69
C ALA A 103 9.66 20.55 7.16
N ASP A 104 10.10 20.29 8.37
CA ASP A 104 11.27 20.93 8.95
C ASP A 104 12.57 20.19 8.56
#